data_44f0a2b284e781cd69fdcb188f7c090e
#
_entry.id   44f0a2b284e781cd69fdcb188f7c090e
#
_cell.length_a   1.000
_cell.length_b   1.000
_cell.length_c   1.000
_cell.angle_alpha   90.00
_cell.angle_beta   90.00
_cell.angle_gamma   90.00
#
_symmetry.space_group_name_H-M   'P 1'
#
loop_
_entity.id
_entity.type
_entity.pdbx_description
1 polymer ?
#
loop_
_entity_poly.entity_id
_entity_poly.type
_entity_poly.pdbx_seq_one_letter_code
_entity_poly.pdbx_strand_id
1 'polypeptide(L)' 'MPWKECHVEDERLRFVARLMEGQAMSALCAEFGISRKTGYKIYERYKQ' A
#
# COMPACT_ATOMS: atom_id res chain seq x y z
N MET A 1 3.65 -3.21 -14.49
CA MET A 1 3.77 -2.57 -13.19
C MET A 1 2.42 -2.32 -12.59
N PRO A 2 2.22 -2.73 -11.35
CA PRO A 2 0.94 -2.48 -10.70
C PRO A 2 0.68 -1.01 -10.38
N TRP A 3 1.75 -0.22 -10.32
CA TRP A 3 1.64 1.20 -9.98
C TRP A 3 1.99 2.05 -11.19
N LYS A 4 1.16 3.03 -11.45
CA LYS A 4 1.44 3.98 -12.52
C LYS A 4 2.27 5.13 -11.96
N GLU A 5 3.23 5.56 -12.72
CA GLU A 5 4.17 6.57 -12.24
C GLU A 5 3.46 7.85 -11.83
N CYS A 6 2.49 8.27 -12.60
CA CYS A 6 1.83 9.54 -12.34
C CYS A 6 0.87 9.48 -11.16
N HIS A 7 0.61 8.29 -10.62
CA HIS A 7 -0.35 8.14 -9.53
C HIS A 7 0.22 7.35 -8.35
N VAL A 8 1.53 7.33 -8.24
CA VAL A 8 2.17 6.52 -7.21
C VAL A 8 1.74 6.97 -5.82
N GLU A 9 1.70 8.28 -5.57
CA GLU A 9 1.34 8.77 -4.26
C GLU A 9 -0.11 8.50 -3.91
N ASP A 10 -0.99 8.63 -4.89
CA ASP A 10 -2.39 8.30 -4.68
C ASP A 10 -2.56 6.84 -4.31
N GLU A 11 -1.86 5.97 -5.01
CA GLU A 11 -1.96 4.55 -4.71
C GLU A 11 -1.45 4.23 -3.32
N ARG A 12 -0.38 4.88 -2.92
CA ARG A 12 0.17 4.65 -1.58
C ARG A 12 -0.79 5.12 -0.50
N LEU A 13 -1.41 6.27 -0.70
CA LEU A 13 -2.38 6.77 0.25
C LEU A 13 -3.57 5.84 0.37
N ARG A 14 -4.05 5.31 -0.75
CA ARG A 14 -5.14 4.34 -0.72
C ARG A 14 -4.76 3.10 0.05
N PHE A 15 -3.55 2.63 -0.19
CA PHE A 15 -3.05 1.44 0.49
C PHE A 15 -3.07 1.64 2.00
N VAL A 16 -2.52 2.75 2.46
CA VAL A 16 -2.45 3.04 3.89
C VAL A 16 -3.84 3.23 4.48
N ALA A 17 -4.71 3.92 3.75
CA ALA A 17 -6.06 4.16 4.23
C ALA A 17 -6.79 2.84 4.46
N ARG A 18 -6.63 1.89 3.56
CA ARG A 18 -7.27 0.59 3.72
C ARG A 18 -6.68 -0.20 4.86
N LEU A 19 -5.38 -0.07 5.08
CA LEU A 19 -4.76 -0.71 6.22
C LEU A 19 -5.33 -0.18 7.52
N MET A 20 -5.55 1.10 7.59
CA MET A 20 -6.08 1.71 8.79
C MET A 20 -7.54 1.33 9.03
N GLU A 21 -8.23 0.92 7.98
CA GLU A 21 -9.59 0.45 8.12
C GLU A 21 -9.67 -0.96 8.67
N GLY A 22 -8.54 -1.63 8.80
CA GLY A 22 -8.51 -2.97 9.34
C GLY A 22 -8.22 -4.06 8.34
N GLN A 23 -7.83 -3.69 7.13
CA GLN A 23 -7.50 -4.68 6.11
C GLN A 23 -6.18 -5.36 6.42
N ALA A 24 -6.07 -6.63 6.04
CA ALA A 24 -4.84 -7.36 6.26
C ALA A 24 -3.77 -6.93 5.27
N MET A 25 -2.53 -6.84 5.76
CA MET A 25 -1.42 -6.44 4.90
C MET A 25 -1.27 -7.38 3.71
N SER A 26 -1.34 -8.69 3.95
CA SER A 26 -1.14 -9.64 2.86
C SER A 26 -2.23 -9.52 1.81
N ALA A 27 -3.48 -9.30 2.23
CA ALA A 27 -4.58 -9.13 1.30
C ALA A 27 -4.39 -7.89 0.44
N LEU A 28 -4.00 -6.80 1.07
CA LEU A 28 -3.78 -5.54 0.34
C LEU A 28 -2.62 -5.65 -0.62
N CYS A 29 -1.54 -6.28 -0.19
CA CYS A 29 -0.38 -6.44 -1.07
C CYS A 29 -0.76 -7.25 -2.31
N ALA A 30 -1.56 -8.28 -2.14
CA ALA A 30 -2.02 -9.07 -3.27
C ALA A 30 -2.91 -8.24 -4.18
N GLU A 31 -3.79 -7.47 -3.59
CA GLU A 31 -4.70 -6.63 -4.38
C GLU A 31 -3.95 -5.57 -5.16
N PHE A 32 -2.96 -4.98 -4.55
CA PHE A 32 -2.18 -3.92 -5.20
C PHE A 32 -1.04 -4.46 -6.07
N GLY A 33 -0.78 -5.75 -5.99
CA GLY A 33 0.28 -6.35 -6.80
C GLY A 33 1.68 -6.02 -6.33
N ILE A 34 1.87 -5.85 -5.03
CA ILE A 34 3.18 -5.56 -4.46
C ILE A 34 3.54 -6.61 -3.43
N SER A 35 4.82 -6.68 -3.08
CA SER A 35 5.26 -7.61 -2.05
C SER A 35 4.95 -7.06 -0.67
N ARG A 36 4.91 -7.96 0.33
CA ARG A 36 4.65 -7.53 1.69
C ARG A 36 5.75 -6.60 2.18
N LYS A 37 6.95 -6.84 1.75
CA LYS A 37 8.07 -5.98 2.13
C LYS A 37 7.82 -4.55 1.68
N THR A 38 7.37 -4.39 0.44
CA THR A 38 7.04 -3.07 -0.08
C THR A 38 5.86 -2.48 0.69
N GLY A 39 4.86 -3.30 1.01
CA GLY A 39 3.71 -2.83 1.75
C GLY A 39 4.08 -2.29 3.12
N TYR A 40 4.91 -3.02 3.85
CA TYR A 40 5.35 -2.55 5.16
C TYR A 40 6.17 -1.28 5.05
N LYS A 41 6.97 -1.16 4.01
CA LYS A 41 7.77 0.03 3.79
C LYS A 41 6.88 1.25 3.59
N ILE A 42 5.84 1.09 2.80
CA ILE A 42 4.90 2.17 2.56
C ILE A 42 4.18 2.54 3.85
N TYR A 43 3.73 1.53 4.58
CA TYR A 43 2.99 1.77 5.81
C TYR A 43 3.82 2.53 6.82
N GLU A 44 5.07 2.13 7.00
CA GLU A 44 5.94 2.80 7.95
C GLU A 44 6.19 4.25 7.58
N ARG A 45 6.22 4.51 6.29
CA ARG A 45 6.46 5.86 5.81
C ARG A 45 5.32 6.78 6.17
N TYR A 46 4.10 6.28 6.13
CA TYR A 46 2.93 7.11 6.33
C TYR A 46 2.37 7.05 7.73
N LYS A 47 2.77 6.09 8.52
CA LYS A 47 2.18 5.95 9.83
C LYS A 47 2.74 6.97 10.82
N GLN A 48 3.83 7.60 10.48
CA GLN A 48 4.34 8.66 11.33
C GLN A 48 3.39 9.84 11.37
#